data_ab175ae35169ed3c56404a357b6eab54
#
_entry.id   ab175ae35169ed3c56404a357b6eab54
#
_cell.length_a   1.000
_cell.length_b   1.000
_cell.length_c   1.000
_cell.angle_alpha   90.00
_cell.angle_beta   90.00
_cell.angle_gamma   90.00
#
_symmetry.space_group_name_H-M   'P 1'
#
loop_
_entity.id
_entity.type
_entity.pdbx_description
1 polymer ?
#
loop_
_entity_poly.entity_id
_entity_poly.type
_entity_poly.pdbx_seq_one_letter_code
_entity_poly.pdbx_strand_id
1 'polypeptide(L)'
;MKAVITVTGKDSVGIIARVSTLCTEYNANIVDITQSVLSEYFAMIMLVQIDQLTIPFAEFADKLAAAGKEQALDIRAMHEDIFNTMHHI
;
A
#
# COMPACT_ATOMS: atom_id res chain seq x y z
N MET A 1 0.39 14.47 6.67
CA MET A 1 1.40 13.39 6.68
C MET A 1 1.00 12.32 5.69
N LYS A 2 1.95 11.79 4.97
CA LYS A 2 1.70 10.80 3.92
C LYS A 2 2.45 9.51 4.19
N ALA A 3 1.90 8.43 3.66
CA ALA A 3 2.54 7.13 3.67
C ALA A 3 2.53 6.55 2.26
N VAL A 4 3.46 5.65 2.01
CA VAL A 4 3.58 4.95 0.74
C VAL A 4 3.23 3.49 0.97
N ILE A 5 2.32 2.95 0.16
CA ILE A 5 1.95 1.54 0.18
C ILE A 5 2.52 0.92 -1.09
N THR A 6 3.32 -0.14 -0.93
CA THR A 6 3.87 -0.88 -2.07
C THR A 6 3.26 -2.26 -2.12
N VAL A 7 2.90 -2.72 -3.32
CA VAL A 7 2.34 -4.04 -3.55
C VAL A 7 3.15 -4.70 -4.66
N THR A 8 3.71 -5.87 -4.38
CA THR A 8 4.47 -6.63 -5.39
C THR A 8 4.05 -8.10 -5.37
N GLY A 9 4.06 -8.72 -6.53
CA GLY A 9 3.72 -10.14 -6.67
C GLY A 9 3.28 -10.46 -8.08
N LYS A 10 2.66 -11.62 -8.24
CA LYS A 10 2.24 -12.10 -9.57
C LYS A 10 0.75 -11.92 -9.82
N ASP A 11 -0.10 -12.22 -8.84
CA ASP A 11 -1.55 -12.17 -9.01
C ASP A 11 -2.11 -10.89 -8.39
N SER A 12 -2.55 -9.98 -9.25
CA SER A 12 -3.08 -8.69 -8.82
C SER A 12 -4.60 -8.61 -8.89
N VAL A 13 -5.29 -9.71 -9.21
CA VAL A 13 -6.74 -9.69 -9.37
C VAL A 13 -7.41 -9.26 -8.07
N GLY A 14 -8.20 -8.20 -8.13
CA GLY A 14 -8.94 -7.67 -6.99
C GLY A 14 -8.11 -6.93 -5.95
N ILE A 15 -6.79 -6.81 -6.11
CA ILE A 15 -5.95 -6.21 -5.08
C ILE A 15 -6.20 -4.71 -4.91
N ILE A 16 -6.43 -4.00 -6.01
CA ILE A 16 -6.71 -2.57 -5.94
C ILE A 16 -7.98 -2.33 -5.12
N ALA A 17 -9.02 -3.11 -5.37
CA ALA A 17 -10.27 -3.01 -4.63
C ALA A 17 -10.06 -3.36 -3.15
N ARG A 18 -9.28 -4.39 -2.86
CA ARG A 18 -9.01 -4.81 -1.48
C ARG A 18 -8.26 -3.73 -0.70
N VAL A 19 -7.19 -3.19 -1.27
CA VAL A 19 -6.40 -2.14 -0.63
C VAL A 19 -7.22 -0.86 -0.49
N SER A 20 -7.97 -0.49 -1.52
CA SER A 20 -8.84 0.70 -1.47
C SER A 20 -9.91 0.58 -0.39
N THR A 21 -10.48 -0.61 -0.22
CA THR A 21 -11.47 -0.87 0.84
C THR A 21 -10.84 -0.67 2.22
N LEU A 22 -9.64 -1.19 2.44
CA LEU A 22 -8.94 -1.01 3.71
C LEU A 22 -8.61 0.46 3.96
N CYS A 23 -8.17 1.19 2.93
CA CYS A 23 -7.92 2.62 3.05
C CYS A 23 -9.19 3.38 3.43
N THR A 24 -10.30 3.08 2.79
CA THR A 24 -11.60 3.72 3.09
C THR A 24 -12.04 3.38 4.50
N GLU A 25 -11.92 2.13 4.91
CA GLU A 25 -12.36 1.66 6.23
C GLU A 25 -11.63 2.39 7.36
N TYR A 26 -10.35 2.64 7.20
CA TYR A 26 -9.53 3.26 8.25
C TYR A 26 -9.19 4.72 7.96
N ASN A 27 -9.83 5.29 6.97
CA ASN A 27 -9.75 6.71 6.65
C ASN A 27 -8.37 7.17 6.16
N ALA A 28 -7.71 6.31 5.40
CA ALA A 28 -6.51 6.68 4.66
C ALA A 28 -6.95 7.18 3.28
N ASN A 29 -6.62 8.43 2.96
CA ASN A 29 -7.05 9.05 1.70
C ASN A 29 -6.03 8.78 0.59
N ILE A 30 -6.44 8.10 -0.47
CA ILE A 30 -5.57 7.80 -1.61
C ILE A 30 -5.35 9.06 -2.42
N VAL A 31 -4.08 9.43 -2.59
CA VAL A 31 -3.69 10.63 -3.33
C VAL A 31 -3.26 10.28 -4.75
N ASP A 32 -2.54 9.18 -4.91
CA ASP A 32 -1.99 8.78 -6.21
C ASP A 32 -1.72 7.29 -6.23
N ILE A 33 -1.77 6.69 -7.42
CA ILE A 33 -1.49 5.28 -7.64
C ILE A 33 -0.69 5.14 -8.92
N THR A 34 0.42 4.39 -8.86
CA THR A 34 1.22 4.03 -10.03
C THR A 34 1.33 2.53 -10.09
N GLN A 35 1.14 1.95 -11.27
CA GLN A 35 1.22 0.52 -11.50
C GLN A 35 2.21 0.21 -12.62
N SER A 36 2.87 -0.93 -12.50
CA SER A 36 3.75 -1.43 -13.54
C SER A 36 3.63 -2.94 -13.63
N VAL A 37 3.61 -3.46 -14.84
CA VAL A 37 3.59 -4.91 -15.08
C VAL A 37 4.81 -5.27 -15.90
N LEU A 38 5.61 -6.18 -15.40
CA LEU A 38 6.78 -6.70 -16.09
C LEU A 38 6.65 -8.21 -16.19
N SER A 39 6.35 -8.71 -17.41
CA SER A 39 6.06 -10.11 -17.63
C SER A 39 4.88 -10.56 -16.74
N GLU A 40 5.10 -11.54 -15.86
CA GLU A 40 4.08 -12.03 -14.92
C GLU A 40 4.04 -11.26 -13.60
N TYR A 41 4.97 -10.32 -13.41
CA TYR A 41 5.09 -9.59 -12.15
C TYR A 41 4.31 -8.28 -12.18
N PHE A 42 3.73 -7.96 -11.04
CA PHE A 42 2.96 -6.73 -10.83
C PHE A 42 3.60 -5.94 -9.70
N ALA A 43 3.70 -4.63 -9.89
CA ALA A 43 4.15 -3.71 -8.85
C ALA A 43 3.22 -2.50 -8.82
N MET A 44 2.80 -2.10 -7.62
CA MET A 44 1.94 -0.94 -7.42
C MET A 44 2.50 -0.10 -6.28
N ILE A 45 2.50 1.22 -6.48
CA ILE A 45 2.88 2.18 -5.44
C ILE A 45 1.70 3.12 -5.26
N MET A 46 1.23 3.25 -4.02
CA MET A 46 0.14 4.16 -3.66
C MET A 46 0.63 5.19 -2.67
N LEU A 47 0.26 6.44 -2.89
CA LEU A 47 0.52 7.51 -1.94
C LEU A 47 -0.78 7.81 -1.22
N VAL A 48 -0.78 7.77 0.11
CA VAL A 48 -1.99 8.02 0.90
C VAL A 48 -1.72 9.04 1.99
N GLN A 49 -2.75 9.83 2.30
CA GLN A 49 -2.71 10.74 3.44
C GLN A 49 -3.24 10.01 4.66
N ILE A 50 -2.52 10.07 5.77
CA ILE A 50 -2.82 9.32 6.99
C ILE A 50 -3.15 10.21 8.19
N ASP A 51 -3.36 11.51 7.97
CA ASP A 51 -3.68 12.45 9.04
C ASP A 51 -4.98 12.10 9.77
N GLN A 52 -5.92 11.49 9.06
CA GLN A 52 -7.23 11.14 9.59
C GLN A 52 -7.37 9.64 9.86
N LEU A 53 -6.26 8.92 9.90
CA LEU A 53 -6.27 7.47 10.12
C LEU A 53 -6.91 7.15 11.48
N THR A 54 -7.81 6.17 11.49
CA THR A 54 -8.62 5.85 12.67
C THR A 54 -7.99 4.81 13.58
N ILE A 55 -6.88 4.21 13.15
CA ILE A 55 -6.12 3.21 13.93
C ILE A 55 -4.63 3.59 13.90
N PRO A 56 -3.81 3.05 14.81
CA PRO A 56 -2.37 3.27 14.74
C PRO A 56 -1.80 2.82 13.41
N PHE A 57 -0.81 3.54 12.92
CA PHE A 57 -0.20 3.23 11.62
C PHE A 57 0.35 1.81 11.55
N ALA A 58 0.98 1.34 12.62
CA ALA A 58 1.52 -0.02 12.66
C ALA A 58 0.42 -1.08 12.47
N GLU A 59 -0.74 -0.85 13.07
CA GLU A 59 -1.88 -1.74 12.91
C GLU A 59 -2.42 -1.72 11.50
N PHE A 60 -2.49 -0.54 10.89
CA PHE A 60 -2.90 -0.38 9.50
C PHE A 60 -1.94 -1.14 8.56
N ALA A 61 -0.64 -0.98 8.78
CA ALA A 61 0.37 -1.69 7.99
C ALA A 61 0.24 -3.22 8.13
N ASP A 62 -0.04 -3.70 9.34
CA ASP A 62 -0.23 -5.13 9.58
C ASP A 62 -1.47 -5.68 8.84
N LYS A 63 -2.56 -4.91 8.82
CA LYS A 63 -3.77 -5.30 8.11
C LYS A 63 -3.53 -5.39 6.60
N LEU A 64 -2.77 -4.45 6.06
CA LEU A 64 -2.39 -4.49 4.64
C LEU A 64 -1.51 -5.69 4.34
N ALA A 65 -0.53 -5.97 5.19
CA ALA A 65 0.37 -7.12 5.01
C ALA A 65 -0.41 -8.44 5.06
N ALA A 66 -1.37 -8.54 5.98
CA ALA A 66 -2.22 -9.74 6.10
C ALA A 66 -3.08 -9.93 4.84
N ALA A 67 -3.64 -8.86 4.31
CA ALA A 67 -4.43 -8.92 3.07
C ALA A 67 -3.57 -9.42 1.90
N GLY A 68 -2.31 -8.97 1.84
CA GLY A 68 -1.39 -9.43 0.81
C GLY A 68 -1.09 -10.91 0.91
N LYS A 69 -0.88 -11.41 2.11
CA LYS A 69 -0.58 -12.84 2.33
C LYS A 69 -1.69 -13.75 1.82
N GLU A 70 -2.93 -13.31 1.88
CA GLU A 70 -4.06 -14.08 1.37
C GLU A 70 -3.97 -14.33 -0.14
N GLN A 71 -3.25 -13.48 -0.86
CA GLN A 71 -3.10 -13.56 -2.32
C GLN A 71 -1.65 -13.79 -2.73
N ALA A 72 -0.78 -14.17 -1.80
CA ALA A 72 0.65 -14.34 -2.04
C ALA A 72 1.30 -13.08 -2.61
N LEU A 73 0.87 -11.91 -2.14
CA LEU A 73 1.43 -10.62 -2.50
C LEU A 73 2.18 -10.04 -1.30
N ASP A 74 3.21 -9.27 -1.57
CA ASP A 74 3.95 -8.54 -0.55
C ASP A 74 3.41 -7.11 -0.52
N ILE A 75 2.70 -6.75 0.54
CA ILE A 75 2.18 -5.41 0.73
C ILE A 75 2.87 -4.78 1.92
N ARG A 76 3.48 -3.63 1.71
CA ARG A 76 4.19 -2.89 2.74
C ARG A 76 3.69 -1.45 2.78
N ALA A 77 3.64 -0.89 3.98
CA ALA A 77 3.30 0.52 4.17
C ALA A 77 4.41 1.16 5.00
N MET A 78 4.82 2.35 4.60
CA MET A 78 5.85 3.10 5.33
C MET A 78 5.56 4.60 5.21
N HIS A 79 6.05 5.38 6.17
CA HIS A 79 5.96 6.83 6.09
C HIS A 79 6.71 7.33 4.86
N GLU A 80 6.22 8.39 4.25
CA GLU A 80 6.83 8.98 3.06
C GLU A 80 8.31 9.33 3.28
N ASP A 81 8.65 9.82 4.46
CA ASP A 81 10.03 10.20 4.77
C ASP A 81 10.98 9.00 4.70
N ILE A 82 10.53 7.84 5.19
CA ILE A 82 11.32 6.61 5.13
C ILE A 82 11.47 6.15 3.70
N PHE A 83 10.38 6.19 2.92
CA PHE A 83 10.40 5.81 1.52
C PHE A 83 11.39 6.68 0.74
N ASN A 84 11.34 7.99 0.94
CA ASN A 84 12.24 8.93 0.26
C ASN A 84 13.70 8.67 0.60
N THR A 85 13.99 8.31 1.87
CA THR A 85 15.34 7.97 2.29
C THR A 85 15.86 6.73 1.57
N MET A 86 15.01 5.71 1.44
CA MET A 86 15.37 4.44 0.80
C MET A 86 15.55 4.57 -0.72
N HIS A 87 14.83 5.50 -1.35
CA HIS A 87 14.82 5.68 -2.80
C HIS A 87 15.44 7.01 -3.22
N HIS A 88 16.34 7.53 -2.39
CA HIS A 88 17.06 8.76 -2.69
C HIS A 88 18.05 8.53 -3.82
N ILE A 89 18.03 9.43 -4.79
CA ILE A 89 18.94 9.38 -5.94
C ILE A 89 19.87 10.57 -5.88
#